data_201821227d657edf6f68f520dbb0be1d
#
_entry.id   201821227d657edf6f68f520dbb0be1d
#
_cell.length_a   1.000
_cell.length_b   1.000
_cell.length_c   1.000
_cell.angle_alpha   90.00
_cell.angle_beta   90.00
_cell.angle_gamma   90.00
#
_symmetry.space_group_name_H-M   'P 1'
#
loop_
_entity.id
_entity.type
_entity.pdbx_description
1 polymer ?
#
loop_
_entity_poly.entity_id
_entity_poly.type
_entity_poly.pdbx_seq_one_letter_code
_entity_poly.pdbx_strand_id
1 'polypeptide(L)'
;TQRLVCLMRALKKPTLYASESDIGGERWKMPIATHFSNADSKSYFGVLPDGREFVISNPDQRQGRDLLVFALSKDGLNFSDWYVVAKDHVPVQYPGRNKGGSYAYPQAIVKDQRVYMVASVGKERIRGWSFELPQR
;
A
#
# COMPACT_ATOMS: atom_id res chain seq x y z
N THR A 1 -16.76 20.43 3.74
CA THR A 1 -15.58 20.51 2.84
C THR A 1 -14.91 19.15 2.84
N GLN A 2 -14.74 18.54 1.67
CA GLN A 2 -14.14 17.21 1.55
C GLN A 2 -12.64 17.32 1.82
N ARG A 3 -12.16 16.66 2.88
CA ARG A 3 -10.73 16.52 3.18
C ARG A 3 -10.10 15.53 2.19
N LEU A 4 -9.03 15.93 1.54
CA LEU A 4 -8.21 15.05 0.74
C LEU A 4 -6.93 14.71 1.49
N VAL A 5 -6.53 13.44 1.45
CA VAL A 5 -5.28 12.96 2.03
C VAL A 5 -4.43 12.37 0.91
N CYS A 6 -3.18 12.82 0.82
CA CYS A 6 -2.18 12.27 -0.08
C CYS A 6 -1.14 11.52 0.75
N LEU A 7 -1.04 10.21 0.54
CA LEU A 7 0.01 9.38 1.14
C LEU A 7 1.15 9.19 0.12
N MET A 8 2.37 9.38 0.56
CA MET A 8 3.53 9.43 -0.33
C MET A 8 4.64 8.53 0.17
N ARG A 9 5.27 7.83 -0.74
CA ARG A 9 6.56 7.23 -0.50
C ARG A 9 7.62 8.34 -0.41
N ALA A 10 8.43 8.30 0.62
CA ALA A 10 9.60 9.15 0.74
C ALA A 10 10.87 8.32 0.48
N LEU A 11 11.64 8.71 -0.52
CA LEU A 11 12.81 7.95 -0.95
C LEU A 11 13.82 7.78 0.20
N LYS A 12 14.26 6.55 0.42
CA LYS A 12 15.20 6.16 1.49
C LYS A 12 14.70 6.48 2.91
N LYS A 13 13.39 6.61 3.11
CA LYS A 13 12.78 6.79 4.42
C LYS A 13 12.00 5.54 4.82
N PRO A 14 11.97 5.20 6.13
CA PRO A 14 11.33 3.97 6.60
C PRO A 14 9.81 4.07 6.73
N THR A 15 9.20 5.18 6.40
CA THR A 15 7.77 5.43 6.60
C THR A 15 7.16 6.18 5.43
N LEU A 16 5.84 6.07 5.27
CA LEU A 16 5.07 6.94 4.38
C LEU A 16 4.95 8.34 4.98
N TYR A 17 4.81 9.32 4.11
CA TYR A 17 4.49 10.69 4.47
C TYR A 17 3.06 11.00 4.04
N ALA A 18 2.38 11.83 4.81
CA ALA A 18 1.04 12.29 4.52
C ALA A 18 1.02 13.81 4.36
N SER A 19 0.19 14.27 3.43
CA SER A 19 -0.21 15.66 3.32
C SER A 19 -1.74 15.73 3.19
N GLU A 20 -2.32 16.80 3.70
CA GLU A 20 -3.75 17.04 3.65
C GLU A 20 -4.06 18.29 2.85
N SER A 21 -5.19 18.28 2.15
CA SER A 21 -5.81 19.44 1.57
C SER A 21 -7.23 19.60 2.10
N ASP A 22 -7.57 20.81 2.51
CA ASP A 22 -8.89 21.22 2.99
C ASP A 22 -9.70 21.97 1.92
N ILE A 23 -9.09 22.31 0.79
CA ILE A 23 -9.71 23.07 -0.30
C ILE A 23 -9.65 22.25 -1.61
N GLY A 24 -10.26 21.06 -1.62
CA GLY A 24 -10.43 20.29 -2.86
C GLY A 24 -9.15 19.95 -3.64
N GLY A 25 -7.98 20.01 -3.01
CA GLY A 25 -6.68 19.74 -3.65
C GLY A 25 -5.94 20.99 -4.15
N GLU A 26 -6.48 22.19 -3.97
CA GLU A 26 -5.82 23.42 -4.41
C GLU A 26 -4.60 23.80 -3.56
N ARG A 27 -4.69 23.53 -2.25
CA ARG A 27 -3.59 23.77 -1.30
C ARG A 27 -3.33 22.56 -0.45
N TRP A 28 -2.07 22.25 -0.28
CA TRP A 28 -1.61 21.09 0.51
C TRP A 28 -0.74 21.55 1.66
N LYS A 29 -0.97 20.97 2.83
CA LYS A 29 -0.12 21.16 4.00
C LYS A 29 1.26 20.56 3.78
N MET A 30 2.25 21.01 4.56
CA MET A 30 3.57 20.42 4.55
C MET A 30 3.48 18.90 4.87
N PRO A 31 4.08 18.02 4.08
CA PRO A 31 4.06 16.59 4.37
C PRO A 31 4.72 16.26 5.71
N ILE A 32 4.07 15.40 6.49
CA ILE A 32 4.56 14.89 7.75
C ILE A 32 4.76 13.37 7.67
N ALA A 33 5.73 12.85 8.43
CA ALA A 33 5.92 11.40 8.56
C ALA A 33 4.73 10.77 9.26
N THR A 34 4.22 9.67 8.72
CA THR A 34 3.18 8.86 9.36
C THR A 34 3.83 7.77 10.23
N HIS A 35 3.02 7.11 11.05
CA HIS A 35 3.43 5.89 11.77
C HIS A 35 3.46 4.64 10.87
N PHE A 36 3.02 4.74 9.62
CA PHE A 36 3.00 3.61 8.71
C PHE A 36 4.37 3.40 8.06
N SER A 37 5.04 2.30 8.41
CA SER A 37 6.33 1.94 7.84
C SER A 37 6.21 1.53 6.36
N ASN A 38 7.27 1.76 5.60
CA ASN A 38 7.32 1.45 4.17
C ASN A 38 8.75 1.04 3.75
N ALA A 39 8.83 0.00 2.97
CA ALA A 39 10.10 -0.53 2.44
C ALA A 39 10.58 0.20 1.17
N ASP A 40 10.41 1.50 1.10
CA ASP A 40 10.72 2.31 -0.10
C ASP A 40 10.08 1.73 -1.38
N SER A 41 8.81 1.35 -1.26
CA SER A 41 8.02 0.79 -2.35
C SER A 41 6.78 1.62 -2.64
N LYS A 42 6.23 1.48 -3.85
CA LYS A 42 4.93 2.05 -4.17
C LYS A 42 3.83 1.31 -3.43
N SER A 43 2.87 2.06 -2.91
CA SER A 43 1.67 1.57 -2.26
C SER A 43 0.43 1.89 -3.10
N TYR A 44 -0.64 1.16 -2.87
CA TYR A 44 -1.96 1.44 -3.42
C TYR A 44 -2.93 1.76 -2.28
N PHE A 45 -3.75 2.77 -2.49
CA PHE A 45 -4.72 3.25 -1.51
C PHE A 45 -6.11 3.22 -2.10
N GLY A 46 -7.10 3.03 -1.25
CA GLY A 46 -8.50 3.11 -1.64
C GLY A 46 -9.42 3.29 -0.45
N VAL A 47 -10.69 3.48 -0.74
CA VAL A 47 -11.76 3.60 0.24
C VAL A 47 -12.72 2.43 0.06
N LEU A 48 -13.09 1.80 1.16
CA LEU A 48 -14.06 0.71 1.19
C LEU A 48 -15.50 1.26 1.13
N PRO A 49 -16.49 0.42 0.75
CA PRO A 49 -17.89 0.83 0.73
C PRO A 49 -18.42 1.32 2.10
N ASP A 50 -17.80 0.87 3.19
CA ASP A 50 -18.17 1.25 4.56
C ASP A 50 -17.43 2.50 5.08
N GLY A 51 -16.64 3.16 4.22
CA GLY A 51 -15.92 4.39 4.50
C GLY A 51 -14.55 4.21 5.14
N ARG A 52 -14.12 2.98 5.46
CA ARG A 52 -12.73 2.74 5.90
C ARG A 52 -11.78 2.92 4.72
N GLU A 53 -10.61 3.47 4.97
CA GLU A 53 -9.53 3.51 4.00
C GLU A 53 -8.66 2.27 4.11
N PHE A 54 -8.04 1.88 3.01
CA PHE A 54 -7.09 0.79 3.00
C PHE A 54 -5.81 1.15 2.25
N VAL A 55 -4.74 0.47 2.61
CA VAL A 55 -3.47 0.50 1.89
C VAL A 55 -2.99 -0.90 1.59
N ILE A 56 -2.40 -1.09 0.42
CA ILE A 56 -1.63 -2.27 0.07
C ILE A 56 -0.19 -1.83 -0.10
N SER A 57 0.71 -2.39 0.70
CA SER A 57 2.09 -1.91 0.80
C SER A 57 3.07 -2.99 1.24
N ASN A 58 4.36 -2.67 1.13
CA ASN A 58 5.46 -3.45 1.73
C ASN A 58 5.96 -2.67 2.96
N PRO A 59 5.59 -3.07 4.19
CA PRO A 59 5.79 -2.22 5.36
C PRO A 59 7.15 -2.40 6.04
N ASP A 60 7.83 -3.54 5.89
CA ASP A 60 9.05 -3.83 6.64
C ASP A 60 10.29 -3.70 5.77
N GLN A 61 11.15 -2.74 6.08
CA GLN A 61 12.41 -2.53 5.36
C GLN A 61 13.36 -3.74 5.41
N ARG A 62 13.34 -4.53 6.48
CA ARG A 62 14.20 -5.71 6.62
C ARG A 62 13.75 -6.85 5.72
N GLN A 63 12.46 -7.00 5.52
CA GLN A 63 11.89 -7.96 4.58
C GLN A 63 11.75 -7.38 3.17
N GLY A 64 11.94 -6.07 3.03
CA GLY A 64 11.85 -5.39 1.74
C GLY A 64 10.50 -5.61 1.08
N ARG A 65 10.53 -6.10 -0.15
CA ARG A 65 9.32 -6.39 -0.93
C ARG A 65 8.87 -7.85 -0.85
N ASP A 66 9.45 -8.64 0.03
CA ASP A 66 9.04 -10.05 0.24
C ASP A 66 7.81 -10.15 1.14
N LEU A 67 7.47 -9.07 1.85
CA LEU A 67 6.24 -8.94 2.61
C LEU A 67 5.28 -7.95 1.92
N LEU A 68 4.09 -8.42 1.55
CA LEU A 68 2.99 -7.61 1.03
C LEU A 68 1.80 -7.69 2.00
N VAL A 69 1.29 -6.54 2.42
CA VAL A 69 0.16 -6.45 3.34
C VAL A 69 -0.99 -5.63 2.79
N PHE A 70 -2.19 -5.94 3.28
CA PHE A 70 -3.38 -5.11 3.21
C PHE A 70 -3.65 -4.57 4.61
N ALA A 71 -3.83 -3.27 4.77
CA ALA A 71 -4.09 -2.67 6.07
C ALA A 71 -5.25 -1.69 6.02
N LEU A 72 -6.00 -1.60 7.10
CA LEU A 72 -7.19 -0.76 7.22
C LEU A 72 -6.95 0.45 8.13
N SER A 73 -7.66 1.53 7.82
CA SER A 73 -7.68 2.76 8.60
C SER A 73 -9.09 3.32 8.67
N LYS A 74 -9.39 4.05 9.75
CA LYS A 74 -10.62 4.82 9.92
C LYS A 74 -10.45 6.30 9.60
N ASP A 75 -9.23 6.80 9.51
CA ASP A 75 -8.90 8.21 9.35
C ASP A 75 -7.93 8.49 8.18
N GLY A 76 -7.51 7.45 7.46
CA GLY A 76 -6.58 7.54 6.34
C GLY A 76 -5.12 7.81 6.71
N LEU A 77 -4.80 7.92 8.00
CA LEU A 77 -3.47 8.26 8.50
C LEU A 77 -2.89 7.15 9.41
N ASN A 78 -3.76 6.51 10.19
CA ASN A 78 -3.38 5.47 11.13
C ASN A 78 -3.93 4.12 10.67
N PHE A 79 -3.04 3.24 10.22
CA PHE A 79 -3.39 1.89 9.76
C PHE A 79 -3.07 0.89 10.87
N SER A 80 -4.10 0.31 11.48
CA SER A 80 -4.00 -0.56 12.66
C SER A 80 -4.24 -2.03 12.36
N ASP A 81 -5.14 -2.34 11.43
CA ASP A 81 -5.56 -3.71 11.15
C ASP A 81 -4.81 -4.23 9.92
N TRP A 82 -3.83 -5.11 10.17
CA TRP A 82 -2.89 -5.58 9.16
C TRP A 82 -3.12 -7.03 8.80
N TYR A 83 -3.23 -7.30 7.50
CA TYR A 83 -3.43 -8.63 6.94
C TYR A 83 -2.32 -8.96 5.96
N VAL A 84 -1.66 -10.09 6.16
CA VAL A 84 -0.60 -10.55 5.24
C VAL A 84 -1.25 -11.10 3.98
N VAL A 85 -0.92 -10.51 2.83
CA VAL A 85 -1.33 -10.99 1.51
C VAL A 85 -0.34 -12.02 0.97
N ALA A 86 0.95 -11.72 1.11
CA ALA A 86 2.03 -12.62 0.71
C ALA A 86 3.28 -12.36 1.56
N LYS A 87 4.00 -13.42 1.91
CA LYS A 87 5.22 -13.36 2.72
C LYS A 87 6.15 -14.48 2.28
N ASP A 88 6.76 -14.32 1.12
CA ASP A 88 7.73 -15.27 0.59
C ASP A 88 8.73 -14.56 -0.32
N HIS A 89 9.93 -15.11 -0.38
CA HIS A 89 10.93 -14.67 -1.33
C HIS A 89 10.72 -15.42 -2.66
N VAL A 90 10.53 -14.66 -3.73
CA VAL A 90 10.42 -15.21 -5.08
C VAL A 90 11.71 -14.91 -5.83
N PRO A 91 12.50 -15.94 -6.17
CA PRO A 91 13.74 -15.75 -6.94
C PRO A 91 13.47 -15.09 -8.30
N VAL A 92 14.34 -14.16 -8.66
CA VAL A 92 14.34 -13.55 -9.98
C VAL A 92 14.94 -14.54 -10.98
N GLN A 93 14.22 -14.83 -12.07
CA GLN A 93 14.69 -15.73 -13.12
C GLN A 93 15.61 -15.01 -14.13
N TYR A 94 15.29 -13.76 -14.42
CA TYR A 94 16.01 -12.97 -15.42
C TYR A 94 16.69 -11.77 -14.76
N PRO A 95 18.03 -11.67 -14.80
CA PRO A 95 18.75 -10.51 -14.27
C PRO A 95 18.29 -9.19 -14.91
N GLY A 96 18.33 -8.12 -14.15
CA GLY A 96 17.95 -6.80 -14.64
C GLY A 96 18.10 -5.70 -13.59
N ARG A 97 18.18 -4.45 -14.06
CA ARG A 97 18.27 -3.29 -13.17
C ARG A 97 17.01 -3.18 -12.29
N ASN A 98 17.20 -2.81 -11.02
CA ASN A 98 16.11 -2.54 -10.06
C ASN A 98 15.15 -3.73 -9.83
N LYS A 99 15.59 -4.95 -10.03
CA LYS A 99 14.86 -6.16 -9.72
C LYS A 99 15.18 -6.62 -8.31
N GLY A 100 14.70 -5.90 -7.32
CA GLY A 100 14.85 -6.27 -5.90
C GLY A 100 13.51 -6.56 -5.25
N GLY A 101 13.44 -7.69 -4.51
CA GLY A 101 12.26 -8.13 -3.77
C GLY A 101 11.15 -8.72 -4.64
N SER A 102 10.24 -9.45 -3.99
CA SER A 102 9.24 -10.28 -4.66
C SER A 102 8.05 -9.49 -5.17
N TYR A 103 7.43 -8.64 -4.33
CA TYR A 103 6.15 -8.00 -4.61
C TYR A 103 6.27 -6.49 -4.78
N ALA A 104 5.71 -5.96 -5.86
CA ALA A 104 5.76 -4.53 -6.14
C ALA A 104 4.54 -4.06 -6.95
N TYR A 105 4.28 -2.77 -6.90
CA TYR A 105 3.26 -2.09 -7.72
C TYR A 105 1.86 -2.71 -7.56
N PRO A 106 1.32 -2.80 -6.35
CA PRO A 106 -0.02 -3.32 -6.15
C PRO A 106 -1.07 -2.41 -6.78
N GLN A 107 -2.16 -3.02 -7.25
CA GLN A 107 -3.38 -2.37 -7.68
C GLN A 107 -4.57 -3.19 -7.19
N ALA A 108 -5.68 -2.56 -6.85
CA ALA A 108 -6.85 -3.28 -6.36
C ALA A 108 -8.15 -2.60 -6.74
N ILE A 109 -9.22 -3.40 -6.80
CA ILE A 109 -10.60 -2.95 -6.80
C ILE A 109 -11.35 -3.68 -5.68
N VAL A 110 -12.40 -3.04 -5.18
CA VAL A 110 -13.32 -3.64 -4.21
C VAL A 110 -14.69 -3.76 -4.86
N LYS A 111 -15.24 -4.96 -4.85
CA LYS A 111 -16.57 -5.25 -5.39
C LYS A 111 -17.23 -6.35 -4.54
N ASP A 112 -18.51 -6.19 -4.22
CA ASP A 112 -19.33 -7.20 -3.52
C ASP A 112 -18.65 -7.74 -2.23
N GLN A 113 -18.16 -6.84 -1.38
CA GLN A 113 -17.44 -7.15 -0.13
C GLN A 113 -16.16 -7.97 -0.32
N ARG A 114 -15.59 -7.96 -1.51
CA ARG A 114 -14.37 -8.69 -1.84
C ARG A 114 -13.33 -7.76 -2.45
N VAL A 115 -12.10 -7.94 -2.03
CA VAL A 115 -10.94 -7.30 -2.66
C VAL A 115 -10.44 -8.19 -3.79
N TYR A 116 -10.21 -7.60 -4.96
CA TYR A 116 -9.49 -8.19 -6.08
C TYR A 116 -8.25 -7.36 -6.31
N MET A 117 -7.09 -7.96 -6.21
CA MET A 117 -5.85 -7.23 -6.36
C MET A 117 -4.84 -7.97 -7.25
N VAL A 118 -3.94 -7.20 -7.81
CA VAL A 118 -2.78 -7.70 -8.56
C VAL A 118 -1.51 -7.01 -8.08
N ALA A 119 -0.39 -7.69 -8.19
CA ALA A 119 0.92 -7.09 -7.99
C ALA A 119 1.95 -7.73 -8.94
N SER A 120 2.99 -6.98 -9.26
CA SER A 120 4.16 -7.50 -9.94
C SER A 120 4.93 -8.44 -9.02
N VAL A 121 5.33 -9.59 -9.53
CA VAL A 121 6.17 -10.58 -8.83
C VAL A 121 7.53 -10.66 -9.51
N GLY A 122 8.60 -10.31 -8.79
CA GLY A 122 9.97 -10.25 -9.30
C GLY A 122 10.18 -9.28 -10.46
N LYS A 123 9.17 -8.46 -10.78
CA LYS A 123 9.08 -7.66 -12.02
C LYS A 123 9.17 -8.52 -13.31
N GLU A 124 8.72 -9.75 -13.24
CA GLU A 124 8.73 -10.72 -14.33
C GLU A 124 7.35 -11.25 -14.69
N ARG A 125 6.42 -11.22 -13.74
CA ARG A 125 5.05 -11.67 -13.92
C ARG A 125 4.09 -10.87 -13.04
N ILE A 126 2.80 -11.02 -13.30
CA ILE A 126 1.72 -10.46 -12.47
C ILE A 126 1.04 -11.63 -11.75
N ARG A 127 0.77 -11.45 -10.47
CA ARG A 127 -0.04 -12.37 -9.66
C ARG A 127 -1.29 -11.66 -9.16
N GLY A 128 -2.41 -12.37 -9.19
CA GLY A 128 -3.69 -11.91 -8.63
C GLY A 128 -4.01 -12.62 -7.31
N TRP A 129 -4.72 -11.92 -6.45
CA TRP A 129 -5.33 -12.43 -5.22
C TRP A 129 -6.76 -11.93 -5.13
N SER A 130 -7.62 -12.70 -4.48
CA SER A 130 -8.91 -12.21 -4.04
C SER A 130 -9.22 -12.73 -2.64
N PHE A 131 -9.79 -11.88 -1.80
CA PHE A 131 -10.18 -12.22 -0.44
C PHE A 131 -11.38 -11.37 0.00
N GLU A 132 -12.14 -11.88 0.95
CA GLU A 132 -13.25 -11.15 1.54
C GLU A 132 -12.73 -10.00 2.42
N LEU A 133 -13.49 -8.89 2.43
CA LEU A 133 -13.18 -7.79 3.32
C LEU A 133 -13.28 -8.26 4.78
N PRO A 134 -12.28 -7.91 5.61
CA PRO A 134 -12.36 -8.17 7.03
C PRO A 134 -13.59 -7.49 7.64
N GLN A 135 -14.40 -8.25 8.36
CA GLN A 135 -15.55 -7.72 9.06
C GLN A 135 -15.11 -6.79 10.20
N ARG A 136 -16.01 -5.91 10.60
CA ARG A 136 -15.77 -4.98 11.72
C ARG A 136 -15.68 -5.71 13.05
#